data_09b26c17cb08e4a1b87366e00e21f9fe
#
_entry.id   09b26c17cb08e4a1b87366e00e21f9fe
#
_cell.length_a   1.000
_cell.length_b   1.000
_cell.length_c   1.000
_cell.angle_alpha   90.00
_cell.angle_beta   90.00
_cell.angle_gamma   90.00
#
_symmetry.space_group_name_H-M   'P 1'
#
loop_
_entity.id
_entity.type
_entity.pdbx_description
1 polymer ?
#
loop_
_entity_poly.entity_id
_entity_poly.type
_entity_poly.pdbx_seq_one_letter_code
_entity_poly.pdbx_strand_id
1 'polypeptide(L)'
;QTCALPISADVRNFFGSGVTVAITRALAIEQGLASYDELEAVGQPGDKITPQIDLQEVSRIQDLYKPYYAAHCSVKTGEYDGINAMVRRLREQGIKVAVVSNKPDPAVQDLAADYFPNLFDKVIGEQPQIRRKPAPDMVQKALSDLGIAPNQAVYVGDSEIDIQTAHNSGLDCISVTWGFRPAEFLKSHGASILVDRPADIAAVVLGD
;
A
#
# COMPACT_ATOMS: atom_id res chain seq x y z
N GLN A 1 -4.58 33.44 -7.35
CA GLN A 1 -3.69 32.42 -6.75
C GLN A 1 -3.35 31.42 -7.82
N THR A 2 -2.10 31.39 -8.25
CA THR A 2 -1.58 30.27 -9.03
C THR A 2 -1.43 29.08 -8.09
N CYS A 3 -2.49 28.27 -7.98
CA CYS A 3 -2.39 26.98 -7.32
C CYS A 3 -1.45 26.14 -8.22
N ALA A 4 -0.20 25.96 -7.79
CA ALA A 4 0.70 25.05 -8.47
C ALA A 4 0.12 23.64 -8.22
N LEU A 5 -0.43 23.04 -9.28
CA LEU A 5 -0.86 21.65 -9.22
C LEU A 5 0.35 20.78 -8.89
N PRO A 6 0.24 19.84 -7.94
CA PRO A 6 1.34 18.95 -7.59
C PRO A 6 1.76 18.17 -8.84
N ILE A 7 3.06 18.07 -9.08
CA ILE A 7 3.60 17.19 -10.12
C ILE A 7 3.42 15.73 -9.70
N SER A 8 3.48 14.80 -10.65
CA SER A 8 3.24 13.37 -10.37
C SER A 8 4.18 12.77 -9.32
N ALA A 9 5.39 13.31 -9.16
CA ALA A 9 6.32 12.91 -8.10
C ALA A 9 5.80 13.30 -6.72
N ASP A 10 5.22 14.50 -6.57
CA ASP A 10 4.67 14.99 -5.31
C ASP A 10 3.41 14.21 -4.92
N VAL A 11 2.56 13.85 -5.89
CA VAL A 11 1.34 13.06 -5.66
C VAL A 11 1.66 11.71 -5.01
N ARG A 12 2.78 11.09 -5.33
CA ARG A 12 3.22 9.84 -4.68
C ARG A 12 3.36 9.98 -3.17
N ASN A 13 3.79 11.15 -2.69
CA ASN A 13 4.00 11.41 -1.27
C ASN A 13 2.69 11.51 -0.47
N PHE A 14 1.55 11.75 -1.13
CA PHE A 14 0.25 11.79 -0.46
C PHE A 14 -0.28 10.39 -0.13
N PHE A 15 -0.01 9.40 -0.98
CA PHE A 15 -0.60 8.07 -0.91
C PHE A 15 0.27 7.07 -0.10
N GLY A 16 -0.33 5.89 0.18
CA GLY A 16 0.25 4.81 0.98
C GLY A 16 -0.54 4.57 2.28
N SER A 17 -0.94 5.64 2.98
CA SER A 17 -1.63 5.58 4.27
C SER A 17 -3.17 5.66 4.18
N GLY A 18 -3.75 5.42 3.00
CA GLY A 18 -5.20 5.48 2.74
C GLY A 18 -5.71 6.86 2.33
N VAL A 19 -6.95 6.90 1.81
CA VAL A 19 -7.55 8.08 1.16
C VAL A 19 -7.70 9.26 2.12
N THR A 20 -8.12 9.03 3.36
CA THR A 20 -8.29 10.09 4.35
C THR A 20 -6.97 10.82 4.60
N VAL A 21 -5.88 10.08 4.81
CA VAL A 21 -4.55 10.67 5.03
C VAL A 21 -4.06 11.39 3.77
N ALA A 22 -4.31 10.84 2.58
CA ALA A 22 -3.93 11.49 1.33
C ALA A 22 -4.62 12.85 1.15
N ILE A 23 -5.91 12.95 1.46
CA ILE A 23 -6.66 14.21 1.42
C ILE A 23 -6.14 15.17 2.50
N THR A 24 -5.90 14.70 3.72
CA THR A 24 -5.33 15.52 4.80
C THR A 24 -3.97 16.09 4.41
N ARG A 25 -3.09 15.30 3.80
CA ARG A 25 -1.79 15.74 3.29
C ARG A 25 -1.93 16.79 2.19
N ALA A 26 -2.87 16.59 1.25
CA ALA A 26 -3.12 17.56 0.18
C ALA A 26 -3.61 18.90 0.75
N LEU A 27 -4.54 18.88 1.71
CA LEU A 27 -5.02 20.09 2.40
C LEU A 27 -3.91 20.77 3.21
N ALA A 28 -3.03 20.00 3.87
CA ALA A 28 -1.90 20.55 4.62
C ALA A 28 -0.95 21.34 3.72
N ILE A 29 -0.65 20.83 2.51
CA ILE A 29 0.13 21.57 1.51
C ILE A 29 -0.61 22.81 1.01
N GLU A 30 -1.89 22.66 0.62
CA GLU A 30 -2.70 23.78 0.11
C GLU A 30 -2.79 24.93 1.10
N GLN A 31 -2.95 24.62 2.38
CA GLN A 31 -3.08 25.61 3.47
C GLN A 31 -1.72 26.11 3.98
N GLY A 32 -0.60 25.62 3.46
CA GLY A 32 0.75 26.00 3.90
C GLY A 32 1.09 25.55 5.32
N LEU A 33 0.44 24.51 5.82
CA LEU A 33 0.64 23.93 7.14
C LEU A 33 1.78 22.89 7.15
N ALA A 34 2.15 22.36 5.99
CA ALA A 34 3.25 21.42 5.79
C ALA A 34 3.99 21.71 4.49
N SER A 35 5.28 21.38 4.48
CA SER A 35 6.08 21.20 3.26
C SER A 35 6.00 19.74 2.76
N TYR A 36 6.47 19.50 1.54
CA TYR A 36 6.52 18.14 0.99
C TYR A 36 7.41 17.18 1.81
N ASP A 37 8.45 17.70 2.45
CA ASP A 37 9.37 16.92 3.30
C ASP A 37 8.73 16.51 4.64
N GLU A 38 7.68 17.20 5.07
CA GLU A 38 6.96 16.94 6.33
C GLU A 38 5.76 16.01 6.16
N LEU A 39 5.38 15.69 4.91
CA LEU A 39 4.15 14.94 4.61
C LEU A 39 4.10 13.55 5.23
N GLU A 40 5.25 12.91 5.45
CA GLU A 40 5.30 11.59 6.06
C GLU A 40 4.70 11.60 7.48
N ALA A 41 4.98 12.66 8.24
CA ALA A 41 4.46 12.81 9.59
C ALA A 41 2.95 13.06 9.64
N VAL A 42 2.38 13.67 8.59
CA VAL A 42 0.94 14.04 8.56
C VAL A 42 0.07 12.78 8.53
N GLY A 43 -0.84 12.69 9.49
CA GLY A 43 -1.74 11.56 9.70
C GLY A 43 -1.14 10.43 10.55
N GLN A 44 0.08 10.63 11.11
CA GLN A 44 0.68 9.70 12.06
C GLN A 44 0.27 10.05 13.50
N PRO A 45 0.29 9.08 14.43
CA PRO A 45 -0.02 9.34 15.82
C PRO A 45 0.89 10.42 16.42
N GLY A 46 0.29 11.48 16.95
CA GLY A 46 1.02 12.58 17.60
C GLY A 46 1.49 13.70 16.66
N ASP A 47 1.15 13.67 15.37
CA ASP A 47 1.44 14.79 14.48
C ASP A 47 0.64 16.03 14.91
N LYS A 48 1.22 17.22 14.65
CA LYS A 48 0.65 18.51 15.04
C LYS A 48 -0.09 19.22 13.90
N ILE A 49 -0.07 18.65 12.71
CA ILE A 49 -0.66 19.23 11.48
C ILE A 49 -2.09 18.76 11.31
N THR A 50 -2.35 17.47 11.41
CA THR A 50 -3.69 16.88 11.27
C THR A 50 -4.74 17.57 12.17
N PRO A 51 -4.46 17.93 13.46
CA PRO A 51 -5.44 18.64 14.27
C PRO A 51 -5.82 20.04 13.78
N GLN A 52 -5.05 20.64 12.87
CA GLN A 52 -5.31 21.94 12.28
C GLN A 52 -6.16 21.87 11.01
N ILE A 53 -6.33 20.67 10.45
CA ILE A 53 -7.13 20.45 9.24
C ILE A 53 -8.60 20.25 9.61
N ASP A 54 -9.49 20.92 8.88
CA ASP A 54 -10.91 20.72 9.04
C ASP A 54 -11.35 19.32 8.58
N LEU A 55 -11.73 18.48 9.53
CA LEU A 55 -12.18 17.12 9.27
C LEU A 55 -13.49 17.05 8.47
N GLN A 56 -14.34 18.10 8.52
CA GLN A 56 -15.55 18.17 7.71
C GLN A 56 -15.18 18.37 6.24
N GLU A 57 -14.18 19.20 5.96
CA GLU A 57 -13.66 19.37 4.59
C GLU A 57 -13.00 18.10 4.07
N VAL A 58 -12.22 17.40 4.90
CA VAL A 58 -11.65 16.08 4.55
C VAL A 58 -12.77 15.11 4.18
N SER A 59 -13.83 15.02 4.98
CA SER A 59 -14.97 14.14 4.72
C SER A 59 -15.69 14.53 3.43
N ARG A 60 -15.93 15.81 3.21
CA ARG A 60 -16.59 16.34 1.99
C ARG A 60 -15.82 15.95 0.72
N ILE A 61 -14.49 16.14 0.74
CA ILE A 61 -13.63 15.78 -0.39
C ILE A 61 -13.63 14.26 -0.59
N GLN A 62 -13.59 13.50 0.51
CA GLN A 62 -13.59 12.03 0.45
C GLN A 62 -14.88 11.49 -0.18
N ASP A 63 -16.03 12.10 0.12
CA ASP A 63 -17.33 11.70 -0.44
C ASP A 63 -17.42 11.98 -1.96
N LEU A 64 -16.74 13.01 -2.44
CA LEU A 64 -16.59 13.26 -3.87
C LEU A 64 -15.56 12.35 -4.53
N TYR A 65 -14.45 12.09 -3.85
CA TYR A 65 -13.34 11.29 -4.38
C TYR A 65 -13.72 9.81 -4.56
N LYS A 66 -14.38 9.20 -3.55
CA LYS A 66 -14.69 7.76 -3.55
C LYS A 66 -15.45 7.29 -4.80
N PRO A 67 -16.60 7.90 -5.18
CA PRO A 67 -17.33 7.45 -6.37
C PRO A 67 -16.55 7.75 -7.66
N TYR A 68 -15.82 8.87 -7.71
CA TYR A 68 -14.96 9.17 -8.86
C TYR A 68 -13.86 8.12 -9.01
N TYR A 69 -13.15 7.80 -7.92
CA TYR A 69 -12.10 6.79 -7.93
C TYR A 69 -12.65 5.40 -8.30
N ALA A 70 -13.79 5.00 -7.75
CA ALA A 70 -14.42 3.72 -8.09
C ALA A 70 -14.70 3.58 -9.59
N ALA A 71 -15.15 4.66 -10.25
CA ALA A 71 -15.41 4.67 -11.69
C ALA A 71 -14.14 4.72 -12.55
N HIS A 72 -12.97 5.07 -11.99
CA HIS A 72 -11.74 5.36 -12.74
C HIS A 72 -10.51 4.58 -12.24
N CYS A 73 -10.68 3.65 -11.29
CA CYS A 73 -9.56 2.95 -10.64
C CYS A 73 -8.69 2.11 -11.59
N SER A 74 -9.24 1.73 -12.75
CA SER A 74 -8.53 1.00 -13.82
C SER A 74 -7.82 1.92 -14.83
N VAL A 75 -8.11 3.26 -14.83
CA VAL A 75 -7.52 4.19 -15.81
C VAL A 75 -6.02 4.33 -15.55
N LYS A 76 -5.19 3.99 -16.56
CA LYS A 76 -3.72 3.96 -16.47
C LYS A 76 -3.19 3.08 -15.33
N THR A 77 -3.98 2.13 -14.88
CA THR A 77 -3.58 1.10 -13.92
C THR A 77 -3.20 -0.16 -14.70
N GLY A 78 -2.19 -0.85 -14.25
CA GLY A 78 -1.71 -2.08 -14.85
C GLY A 78 -0.78 -2.82 -13.92
N GLU A 79 -0.42 -4.03 -14.30
CA GLU A 79 0.61 -4.78 -13.60
C GLU A 79 2.01 -4.24 -13.90
N TYR A 80 2.93 -4.42 -12.96
CA TYR A 80 4.34 -4.27 -13.25
C TYR A 80 4.85 -5.48 -14.03
N ASP A 81 5.75 -5.24 -14.98
CA ASP A 81 6.33 -6.29 -15.82
C ASP A 81 6.93 -7.43 -14.98
N GLY A 82 6.50 -8.66 -15.28
CA GLY A 82 7.00 -9.86 -14.63
C GLY A 82 6.26 -10.31 -13.36
N ILE A 83 5.30 -9.53 -12.82
CA ILE A 83 4.53 -9.92 -11.62
C ILE A 83 3.72 -11.20 -11.88
N ASN A 84 2.99 -11.27 -12.98
CA ASN A 84 2.20 -12.47 -13.32
C ASN A 84 3.08 -13.72 -13.41
N ALA A 85 4.25 -13.62 -14.04
CA ALA A 85 5.18 -14.75 -14.16
C ALA A 85 5.73 -15.18 -12.79
N MET A 86 6.10 -14.22 -11.95
CA MET A 86 6.59 -14.47 -10.59
C MET A 86 5.52 -15.15 -9.73
N VAL A 87 4.31 -14.64 -9.71
CA VAL A 87 3.20 -15.23 -8.92
C VAL A 87 2.89 -16.64 -9.40
N ARG A 88 2.83 -16.90 -10.72
CA ARG A 88 2.64 -18.26 -11.26
C ARG A 88 3.72 -19.22 -10.80
N ARG A 89 5.00 -18.80 -10.88
CA ARG A 89 6.12 -19.60 -10.40
C ARG A 89 5.99 -19.99 -8.94
N LEU A 90 5.63 -19.04 -8.06
CA LEU A 90 5.39 -19.33 -6.63
C LEU A 90 4.26 -20.34 -6.44
N ARG A 91 3.13 -20.16 -7.15
CA ARG A 91 1.99 -21.07 -7.06
C ARG A 91 2.31 -22.48 -7.57
N GLU A 92 3.09 -22.62 -8.63
CA GLU A 92 3.58 -23.92 -9.15
C GLU A 92 4.43 -24.68 -8.12
N GLN A 93 5.07 -23.96 -7.20
CA GLN A 93 5.80 -24.53 -6.06
C GLN A 93 4.92 -24.70 -4.79
N GLY A 94 3.61 -24.54 -4.92
CA GLY A 94 2.66 -24.72 -3.80
C GLY A 94 2.59 -23.53 -2.83
N ILE A 95 3.24 -22.41 -3.14
CA ILE A 95 3.18 -21.20 -2.31
C ILE A 95 1.83 -20.52 -2.50
N LYS A 96 1.14 -20.25 -1.40
CA LYS A 96 -0.10 -19.45 -1.39
C LYS A 96 0.23 -17.97 -1.47
N VAL A 97 -0.51 -17.23 -2.28
CA VAL A 97 -0.29 -15.80 -2.50
C VAL A 97 -1.53 -15.00 -2.15
N ALA A 98 -1.37 -13.96 -1.32
CA ALA A 98 -2.45 -13.07 -0.93
C ALA A 98 -2.13 -11.59 -1.19
N VAL A 99 -3.17 -10.79 -1.37
CA VAL A 99 -3.08 -9.33 -1.46
C VAL A 99 -3.76 -8.70 -0.25
N VAL A 100 -3.08 -7.74 0.39
CA VAL A 100 -3.65 -6.87 1.43
C VAL A 100 -3.40 -5.40 1.04
N SER A 101 -4.44 -4.58 1.04
CA SER A 101 -4.37 -3.22 0.51
C SER A 101 -5.22 -2.22 1.31
N ASN A 102 -4.71 -0.99 1.47
CA ASN A 102 -5.47 0.15 1.99
C ASN A 102 -6.41 0.80 0.94
N LYS A 103 -6.50 0.22 -0.27
CA LYS A 103 -7.56 0.60 -1.20
C LYS A 103 -8.90 0.01 -0.74
N PRO A 104 -10.05 0.65 -1.07
CA PRO A 104 -11.38 0.07 -0.81
C PRO A 104 -11.49 -1.36 -1.35
N ASP A 105 -12.05 -2.27 -0.56
CA ASP A 105 -12.10 -3.70 -0.89
C ASP A 105 -12.72 -4.00 -2.26
N PRO A 106 -13.87 -3.41 -2.67
CA PRO A 106 -14.41 -3.66 -4.00
C PRO A 106 -13.41 -3.33 -5.13
N ALA A 107 -12.70 -2.21 -5.02
CA ALA A 107 -11.72 -1.81 -6.03
C ALA A 107 -10.51 -2.77 -6.09
N VAL A 108 -10.08 -3.34 -4.97
CA VAL A 108 -9.00 -4.34 -4.95
C VAL A 108 -9.47 -5.66 -5.56
N GLN A 109 -10.71 -6.08 -5.29
CA GLN A 109 -11.29 -7.27 -5.89
C GLN A 109 -11.39 -7.15 -7.41
N ASP A 110 -11.92 -6.02 -7.92
CA ASP A 110 -12.05 -5.77 -9.35
C ASP A 110 -10.68 -5.76 -10.04
N LEU A 111 -9.70 -5.02 -9.50
CA LEU A 111 -8.34 -4.97 -10.05
C LEU A 111 -7.65 -6.35 -10.02
N ALA A 112 -7.84 -7.13 -8.96
CA ALA A 112 -7.29 -8.48 -8.89
C ALA A 112 -7.92 -9.41 -9.93
N ALA A 113 -9.24 -9.30 -10.17
CA ALA A 113 -9.92 -10.08 -11.19
C ALA A 113 -9.49 -9.70 -12.61
N ASP A 114 -9.33 -8.40 -12.87
CA ASP A 114 -8.99 -7.88 -14.20
C ASP A 114 -7.54 -8.17 -14.60
N TYR A 115 -6.58 -7.93 -13.70
CA TYR A 115 -5.15 -8.01 -14.01
C TYR A 115 -4.49 -9.32 -13.59
N PHE A 116 -5.06 -10.04 -12.62
CA PHE A 116 -4.49 -11.23 -12.01
C PHE A 116 -5.51 -12.37 -11.88
N PRO A 117 -6.22 -12.76 -12.95
CA PRO A 117 -7.29 -13.73 -12.86
C PRO A 117 -6.80 -15.07 -12.28
N ASN A 118 -7.39 -15.49 -11.15
CA ASN A 118 -7.09 -16.73 -10.44
C ASN A 118 -5.64 -16.88 -9.93
N LEU A 119 -4.91 -15.77 -9.76
CA LEU A 119 -3.53 -15.82 -9.28
C LEU A 119 -3.40 -15.69 -7.77
N PHE A 120 -4.37 -15.07 -7.10
CA PHE A 120 -4.33 -14.89 -5.65
C PHE A 120 -5.29 -15.85 -4.94
N ASP A 121 -4.82 -16.45 -3.86
CA ASP A 121 -5.63 -17.32 -3.00
C ASP A 121 -6.52 -16.50 -2.06
N LYS A 122 -6.11 -15.26 -1.76
CA LYS A 122 -6.87 -14.31 -0.97
C LYS A 122 -6.60 -12.87 -1.41
N VAL A 123 -7.66 -12.06 -1.44
CA VAL A 123 -7.60 -10.62 -1.70
C VAL A 123 -8.37 -9.91 -0.60
N ILE A 124 -7.76 -8.91 0.06
CA ILE A 124 -8.36 -8.14 1.16
C ILE A 124 -8.02 -6.66 0.94
N GLY A 125 -9.05 -5.85 0.74
CA GLY A 125 -8.96 -4.40 0.74
C GLY A 125 -9.41 -3.79 2.07
N GLU A 126 -9.49 -2.45 2.12
CA GLU A 126 -9.99 -1.72 3.29
C GLU A 126 -11.49 -2.01 3.51
N GLN A 127 -11.83 -2.41 4.72
CA GLN A 127 -13.18 -2.71 5.18
C GLN A 127 -13.43 -2.03 6.54
N PRO A 128 -14.66 -1.58 6.86
CA PRO A 128 -14.93 -0.83 8.09
C PRO A 128 -14.56 -1.56 9.39
N GLN A 129 -14.62 -2.90 9.39
CA GLN A 129 -14.42 -3.73 10.58
C GLN A 129 -12.96 -4.20 10.76
N ILE A 130 -12.07 -3.88 9.82
CA ILE A 130 -10.68 -4.33 9.81
C ILE A 130 -9.78 -3.09 9.78
N ARG A 131 -8.93 -2.95 10.80
CA ARG A 131 -7.97 -1.83 10.81
C ARG A 131 -7.02 -1.93 9.62
N ARG A 132 -6.85 -0.78 8.95
CA ARG A 132 -5.97 -0.69 7.78
C ARG A 132 -4.49 -0.76 8.17
N LYS A 133 -3.64 -1.05 7.20
CA LYS A 133 -2.18 -0.98 7.35
C LYS A 133 -1.76 0.41 7.90
N PRO A 134 -0.82 0.49 8.85
CA PRO A 134 0.11 -0.55 9.29
C PRO A 134 -0.40 -1.48 10.40
N ALA A 135 -1.70 -1.45 10.79
CA ALA A 135 -2.23 -2.44 11.72
C ALA A 135 -2.13 -3.86 11.11
N PRO A 136 -1.88 -4.90 11.94
CA PRO A 136 -1.65 -6.25 11.45
C PRO A 136 -2.93 -6.99 11.00
N ASP A 137 -4.11 -6.39 11.22
CA ASP A 137 -5.41 -7.05 11.14
C ASP A 137 -5.70 -7.69 9.77
N MET A 138 -5.40 -6.99 8.67
CA MET A 138 -5.59 -7.52 7.31
C MET A 138 -4.66 -8.72 7.05
N VAL A 139 -3.42 -8.65 7.51
CA VAL A 139 -2.43 -9.74 7.37
C VAL A 139 -2.85 -10.94 8.21
N GLN A 140 -3.23 -10.73 9.47
CA GLN A 140 -3.72 -11.79 10.35
C GLN A 140 -4.95 -12.47 9.78
N LYS A 141 -5.88 -11.70 9.20
CA LYS A 141 -7.04 -12.25 8.49
C LYS A 141 -6.62 -13.09 7.28
N ALA A 142 -5.70 -12.61 6.44
CA ALA A 142 -5.20 -13.36 5.29
C ALA A 142 -4.55 -14.68 5.72
N LEU A 143 -3.68 -14.64 6.72
CA LEU A 143 -3.01 -15.82 7.27
C LEU A 143 -4.02 -16.84 7.84
N SER A 144 -5.00 -16.36 8.61
CA SER A 144 -6.07 -17.19 9.16
C SER A 144 -6.91 -17.85 8.09
N ASP A 145 -7.35 -17.07 7.08
CA ASP A 145 -8.17 -17.57 5.96
C ASP A 145 -7.40 -18.62 5.12
N LEU A 146 -6.09 -18.49 5.02
CA LEU A 146 -5.21 -19.42 4.30
C LEU A 146 -4.73 -20.60 5.16
N GLY A 147 -4.90 -20.55 6.48
CA GLY A 147 -4.39 -21.58 7.40
C GLY A 147 -2.86 -21.60 7.47
N ILE A 148 -2.20 -20.43 7.39
CA ILE A 148 -0.75 -20.27 7.39
C ILE A 148 -0.30 -19.59 8.70
N ALA A 149 0.74 -20.12 9.32
CA ALA A 149 1.34 -19.48 10.49
C ALA A 149 2.25 -18.31 10.08
N PRO A 150 2.40 -17.26 10.95
CA PRO A 150 3.24 -16.10 10.61
C PRO A 150 4.68 -16.46 10.20
N ASN A 151 5.30 -17.42 10.88
CA ASN A 151 6.66 -17.88 10.59
C ASN A 151 6.80 -18.68 9.26
N GLN A 152 5.73 -18.88 8.53
CA GLN A 152 5.68 -19.53 7.23
C GLN A 152 5.34 -18.55 6.10
N ALA A 153 5.27 -17.26 6.42
CA ALA A 153 4.89 -16.23 5.48
C ALA A 153 5.92 -15.11 5.44
N VAL A 154 6.01 -14.44 4.31
CA VAL A 154 6.78 -13.22 4.11
C VAL A 154 5.87 -12.15 3.53
N TYR A 155 6.08 -10.91 3.95
CA TYR A 155 5.38 -9.75 3.41
C TYR A 155 6.19 -9.13 2.27
N VAL A 156 5.51 -8.66 1.23
CA VAL A 156 6.15 -7.95 0.10
C VAL A 156 5.50 -6.58 -0.04
N GLY A 157 6.29 -5.51 -0.10
CA GLY A 157 5.77 -4.16 -0.22
C GLY A 157 6.79 -3.14 -0.70
N ASP A 158 6.33 -1.92 -0.94
CA ASP A 158 7.07 -0.85 -1.60
C ASP A 158 7.14 0.45 -0.79
N SER A 159 6.72 0.41 0.48
CA SER A 159 6.62 1.60 1.32
C SER A 159 6.97 1.32 2.79
N GLU A 160 7.19 2.40 3.55
CA GLU A 160 7.35 2.38 5.00
C GLU A 160 6.17 1.75 5.73
N ILE A 161 4.97 1.92 5.19
CA ILE A 161 3.74 1.32 5.73
C ILE A 161 3.78 -0.21 5.62
N ASP A 162 4.35 -0.73 4.53
CA ASP A 162 4.47 -2.17 4.32
C ASP A 162 5.50 -2.79 5.27
N ILE A 163 6.65 -2.12 5.46
CA ILE A 163 7.67 -2.53 6.43
C ILE A 163 7.08 -2.57 7.85
N GLN A 164 6.35 -1.52 8.24
CA GLN A 164 5.67 -1.47 9.54
C GLN A 164 4.58 -2.54 9.65
N THR A 165 3.83 -2.81 8.57
CA THR A 165 2.80 -3.85 8.54
C THR A 165 3.42 -5.23 8.76
N ALA A 166 4.50 -5.54 8.07
CA ALA A 166 5.23 -6.79 8.25
C ALA A 166 5.71 -6.94 9.69
N HIS A 167 6.40 -5.93 10.23
CA HIS A 167 6.87 -5.90 11.61
C HIS A 167 5.73 -6.11 12.62
N ASN A 168 4.62 -5.38 12.49
CA ASN A 168 3.46 -5.47 13.37
C ASN A 168 2.74 -6.82 13.28
N SER A 169 2.94 -7.54 12.18
CA SER A 169 2.38 -8.87 11.92
C SER A 169 3.32 -10.01 12.29
N GLY A 170 4.57 -9.70 12.69
CA GLY A 170 5.60 -10.69 13.01
C GLY A 170 6.14 -11.42 11.78
N LEU A 171 6.19 -10.75 10.61
CA LEU A 171 6.69 -11.28 9.36
C LEU A 171 7.98 -10.57 8.94
N ASP A 172 8.83 -11.30 8.20
CA ASP A 172 9.89 -10.65 7.41
C ASP A 172 9.28 -9.85 6.25
N CYS A 173 10.01 -8.80 5.80
CA CYS A 173 9.59 -7.95 4.70
C CYS A 173 10.60 -7.98 3.55
N ILE A 174 10.13 -8.31 2.35
CA ILE A 174 10.85 -8.06 1.10
C ILE A 174 10.37 -6.72 0.55
N SER A 175 11.26 -5.74 0.51
CA SER A 175 10.96 -4.42 -0.03
C SER A 175 11.34 -4.36 -1.52
N VAL A 176 10.42 -3.82 -2.34
CA VAL A 176 10.61 -3.72 -3.79
C VAL A 176 10.89 -2.28 -4.20
N THR A 177 11.83 -2.08 -5.14
CA THR A 177 12.33 -0.74 -5.50
C THR A 177 11.61 -0.08 -6.68
N TRP A 178 10.74 -0.82 -7.38
CA TRP A 178 9.97 -0.29 -8.52
C TRP A 178 8.64 0.36 -8.15
N GLY A 179 8.33 0.47 -6.85
CA GLY A 179 7.07 1.01 -6.35
C GLY A 179 7.09 2.48 -5.98
N PHE A 180 6.43 2.84 -4.87
CA PHE A 180 6.24 4.23 -4.43
C PHE A 180 7.49 4.88 -3.86
N ARG A 181 8.34 4.12 -3.14
CA ARG A 181 9.49 4.68 -2.42
C ARG A 181 10.82 4.26 -3.02
N PRO A 182 11.81 5.16 -3.09
CA PRO A 182 13.15 4.82 -3.55
C PRO A 182 13.90 3.93 -2.53
N ALA A 183 14.90 3.19 -3.01
CA ALA A 183 15.65 2.22 -2.20
C ALA A 183 16.26 2.83 -0.91
N GLU A 184 16.84 4.04 -0.99
CA GLU A 184 17.45 4.69 0.17
C GLU A 184 16.42 5.05 1.24
N PHE A 185 15.22 5.46 0.84
CA PHE A 185 14.12 5.70 1.76
C PHE A 185 13.68 4.40 2.46
N LEU A 186 13.52 3.31 1.72
CA LEU A 186 13.16 2.00 2.28
C LEU A 186 14.22 1.52 3.27
N LYS A 187 15.52 1.66 2.95
CA LYS A 187 16.63 1.32 3.86
C LYS A 187 16.58 2.13 5.16
N SER A 188 16.36 3.43 5.08
CA SER A 188 16.26 4.30 6.26
C SER A 188 15.08 3.95 7.17
N HIS A 189 14.05 3.27 6.62
CA HIS A 189 12.88 2.78 7.36
C HIS A 189 12.95 1.30 7.76
N GLY A 190 14.15 0.69 7.65
CA GLY A 190 14.40 -0.65 8.18
C GLY A 190 14.22 -1.79 7.16
N ALA A 191 14.16 -1.49 5.86
CA ALA A 191 14.17 -2.56 4.85
C ALA A 191 15.50 -3.33 4.91
N SER A 192 15.41 -4.61 5.23
CA SER A 192 16.57 -5.53 5.31
C SER A 192 16.77 -6.32 4.01
N ILE A 193 15.71 -6.61 3.29
CA ILE A 193 15.73 -7.32 2.01
C ILE A 193 15.15 -6.39 0.95
N LEU A 194 15.98 -5.99 -0.02
CA LEU A 194 15.54 -5.20 -1.16
C LEU A 194 15.73 -6.00 -2.45
N VAL A 195 14.76 -5.91 -3.34
CA VAL A 195 14.80 -6.54 -4.64
C VAL A 195 14.38 -5.55 -5.73
N ASP A 196 15.03 -5.66 -6.89
CA ASP A 196 14.82 -4.71 -8.00
C ASP A 196 13.93 -5.27 -9.11
N ARG A 197 13.63 -6.57 -9.08
CA ARG A 197 12.81 -7.23 -10.11
C ARG A 197 11.86 -8.25 -9.47
N PRO A 198 10.66 -8.47 -10.03
CA PRO A 198 9.72 -9.48 -9.52
C PRO A 198 10.31 -10.89 -9.43
N ALA A 199 11.15 -11.29 -10.37
CA ALA A 199 11.80 -12.60 -10.34
C ALA A 199 12.66 -12.83 -9.09
N ASP A 200 13.25 -11.78 -8.54
CA ASP A 200 14.10 -11.84 -7.35
C ASP A 200 13.28 -12.15 -6.09
N ILE A 201 11.98 -11.78 -6.06
CA ILE A 201 11.06 -12.19 -4.98
C ILE A 201 10.97 -13.73 -4.94
N ALA A 202 10.73 -14.35 -6.12
CA ALA A 202 10.63 -15.80 -6.19
C ALA A 202 11.94 -16.48 -5.77
N ALA A 203 13.09 -15.94 -6.15
CA ALA A 203 14.40 -16.45 -5.75
C ALA A 203 14.56 -16.41 -4.22
N VAL A 204 14.25 -15.29 -3.58
CA VAL A 204 14.32 -15.15 -2.11
C VAL A 204 13.37 -16.12 -1.41
N VAL A 205 12.12 -16.24 -1.89
CA VAL A 205 11.10 -17.10 -1.26
C VAL A 205 11.41 -18.59 -1.43
N LEU A 206 11.97 -18.98 -2.55
CA LEU A 206 12.28 -20.38 -2.86
C LEU A 206 13.69 -20.83 -2.40
N GLY A 207 14.56 -19.86 -2.05
CA GLY A 207 15.93 -20.14 -1.64
C GLY A 207 16.86 -20.53 -2.81
N ASP A 208 16.60 -19.95 -4.00
CA ASP A 208 17.35 -20.16 -5.24
C ASP A 208 18.57 -19.23 -5.37
#